data_d0c5bd0b1e968ae6f0c7ac60195bc1bb
#
_entry.id   d0c5bd0b1e968ae6f0c7ac60195bc1bb
#
_cell.length_a   1.000
_cell.length_b   1.000
_cell.length_c   1.000
_cell.angle_alpha   90.00
_cell.angle_beta   90.00
_cell.angle_gamma   90.00
#
_symmetry.space_group_name_H-M   'P 1'
#
loop_
_entity.id
_entity.type
_entity.pdbx_description
1 polymer ?
#
loop_
_entity_poly.entity_id
_entity_poly.type
_entity_poly.pdbx_seq_one_letter_code
_entity_poly.pdbx_strand_id
1 'polypeptide(L)'
;MLVLSPAMEAYEKSLMDDLFFAIAIAKKARSVGLDPSTDVEIPIASDLADRVEALLGIKGVAARIRDLESQMSREEVALRIGDDFVARKFGETTNEQILDHAIRTAMALLTEGVVAAPTEGIAKVGLGKNDDGSQYLKIYYAGPIRSAGGTAQALSVLVGDYVRRQLNINRYNPRQEEVERYIEEIRQYNTIMNLQYLPSEQEIRLIVENCPVCIDGEATEQEEVSG
;
A
#
# COMPACT_ATOMS: atom_id res chain seq x y z
N MET A 1 -15.46 15.81 -20.77
CA MET A 1 -14.73 17.02 -20.36
C MET A 1 -15.68 17.81 -19.45
N LEU A 2 -15.37 17.90 -18.16
CA LEU A 2 -16.16 18.72 -17.22
C LEU A 2 -15.96 20.19 -17.60
N VAL A 3 -17.06 20.90 -17.84
CA VAL A 3 -17.02 22.34 -18.07
C VAL A 3 -17.16 23.00 -16.70
N LEU A 4 -16.06 23.59 -16.22
CA LEU A 4 -16.06 24.34 -14.97
C LEU A 4 -16.76 25.69 -15.14
N SER A 5 -17.36 26.20 -14.06
CA SER A 5 -17.86 27.57 -14.07
C SER A 5 -16.67 28.55 -13.97
N PRO A 6 -16.82 29.80 -14.49
CA PRO A 6 -15.76 30.81 -14.37
C PRO A 6 -15.29 31.07 -12.94
N ALA A 7 -16.21 30.95 -11.97
CA ALA A 7 -15.89 31.11 -10.55
C ALA A 7 -15.00 29.95 -10.05
N MET A 8 -15.27 28.73 -10.52
CA MET A 8 -14.47 27.55 -10.14
C MET A 8 -13.09 27.60 -10.78
N GLU A 9 -13.02 28.03 -12.05
CA GLU A 9 -11.71 28.23 -12.73
C GLU A 9 -10.86 29.29 -12.01
N ALA A 10 -11.47 30.39 -11.58
CA ALA A 10 -10.77 31.41 -10.82
C ALA A 10 -10.28 30.91 -9.45
N TYR A 11 -11.10 30.09 -8.79
CA TYR A 11 -10.74 29.48 -7.51
C TYR A 11 -9.57 28.49 -7.66
N GLU A 12 -9.65 27.58 -8.64
CA GLU A 12 -8.56 26.64 -8.92
C GLU A 12 -7.26 27.36 -9.28
N LYS A 13 -7.34 28.42 -10.08
CA LYS A 13 -6.17 29.23 -10.40
C LYS A 13 -5.57 29.86 -9.16
N SER A 14 -6.39 30.41 -8.26
CA SER A 14 -5.91 30.97 -6.99
C SER A 14 -5.17 29.95 -6.13
N LEU A 15 -5.73 28.72 -6.03
CA LEU A 15 -5.08 27.63 -5.29
C LEU A 15 -3.72 27.25 -5.89
N MET A 16 -3.64 27.20 -7.23
CA MET A 16 -2.39 26.90 -7.91
C MET A 16 -1.33 28.01 -7.72
N ASP A 17 -1.76 29.27 -7.79
CA ASP A 17 -0.87 30.43 -7.56
C ASP A 17 -0.31 30.40 -6.12
N ASP A 18 -1.14 30.12 -5.11
CA ASP A 18 -0.74 29.97 -3.72
C ASP A 18 0.23 28.80 -3.52
N LEU A 19 -0.03 27.64 -4.16
CA LEU A 19 0.83 26.48 -4.13
C LEU A 19 2.21 26.79 -4.72
N PHE A 20 2.28 27.40 -5.91
CA PHE A 20 3.53 27.79 -6.54
C PHE A 20 4.32 28.79 -5.71
N PHE A 21 3.63 29.73 -5.07
CA PHE A 21 4.24 30.67 -4.15
C PHE A 21 4.88 29.97 -2.94
N ALA A 22 4.16 29.05 -2.31
CA ALA A 22 4.68 28.25 -1.19
C ALA A 22 5.90 27.42 -1.59
N ILE A 23 5.84 26.75 -2.75
CA ILE A 23 6.96 25.98 -3.30
C ILE A 23 8.19 26.88 -3.57
N ALA A 24 7.98 28.07 -4.10
CA ALA A 24 9.07 29.01 -4.35
C ALA A 24 9.76 29.44 -3.05
N ILE A 25 9.00 29.68 -1.97
CA ILE A 25 9.55 29.98 -0.64
C ILE A 25 10.36 28.80 -0.10
N ALA A 26 9.82 27.58 -0.18
CA ALA A 26 10.50 26.36 0.27
C ALA A 26 11.81 26.12 -0.48
N LYS A 27 11.81 26.25 -1.82
CA LYS A 27 13.02 26.16 -2.63
C LYS A 27 14.07 27.21 -2.26
N LYS A 28 13.63 28.44 -2.01
CA LYS A 28 14.54 29.51 -1.58
C LYS A 28 15.15 29.21 -0.20
N ALA A 29 14.35 28.75 0.75
CA ALA A 29 14.83 28.39 2.09
C ALA A 29 15.88 27.24 2.01
N ARG A 30 15.62 26.22 1.21
CA ARG A 30 16.55 25.10 1.00
C ARG A 30 17.83 25.52 0.31
N SER A 31 17.74 26.40 -0.69
CA SER A 31 18.93 26.91 -1.43
C SER A 31 19.92 27.67 -0.55
N VAL A 32 19.53 28.19 0.61
CA VAL A 32 20.40 28.87 1.59
C VAL A 32 20.88 27.95 2.72
N GLY A 33 20.66 26.64 2.59
CA GLY A 33 21.21 25.63 3.50
C GLY A 33 20.37 25.37 4.76
N LEU A 34 19.10 25.76 4.76
CA LEU A 34 18.15 25.43 5.85
C LEU A 34 17.68 23.98 5.84
N ASP A 35 17.94 23.25 4.75
CA ASP A 35 17.61 21.84 4.56
C ASP A 35 18.73 21.16 3.77
N PRO A 36 19.13 19.92 4.09
CA PRO A 36 20.14 19.17 3.34
C PRO A 36 19.75 18.87 1.88
N SER A 37 18.44 18.82 1.59
CA SER A 37 17.93 18.64 0.22
C SER A 37 17.55 19.96 -0.41
N THR A 38 17.97 20.20 -1.65
CA THR A 38 17.57 21.37 -2.45
C THR A 38 16.23 21.19 -3.16
N ASP A 39 15.75 19.94 -3.27
CA ASP A 39 14.51 19.62 -3.96
C ASP A 39 13.32 19.53 -3.00
N VAL A 40 12.15 19.92 -3.49
CA VAL A 40 10.91 19.72 -2.74
C VAL A 40 10.54 18.23 -2.81
N GLU A 41 10.23 17.64 -1.67
CA GLU A 41 9.99 16.18 -1.52
C GLU A 41 8.88 15.63 -2.42
N ILE A 42 7.81 16.40 -2.59
CA ILE A 42 6.66 15.96 -3.37
C ILE A 42 6.51 16.85 -4.61
N PRO A 43 6.78 16.33 -5.81
CA PRO A 43 6.53 17.04 -7.05
C PRO A 43 5.02 17.25 -7.27
N ILE A 44 4.66 18.32 -7.99
CA ILE A 44 3.28 18.57 -8.40
C ILE A 44 2.89 17.50 -9.41
N ALA A 45 1.81 16.76 -9.10
CA ALA A 45 1.22 15.78 -9.98
C ALA A 45 0.11 16.43 -10.83
N SER A 46 0.05 16.15 -12.12
CA SER A 46 -0.98 16.63 -13.03
C SER A 46 -2.23 15.74 -13.04
N ASP A 47 -2.09 14.50 -12.64
CA ASP A 47 -3.18 13.52 -12.53
C ASP A 47 -2.87 12.46 -11.45
N LEU A 48 -3.77 11.48 -11.30
CA LEU A 48 -3.59 10.39 -10.36
C LEU A 48 -2.36 9.52 -10.68
N ALA A 49 -2.09 9.29 -11.96
CA ALA A 49 -0.95 8.47 -12.39
C ALA A 49 0.39 9.10 -12.01
N ASP A 50 0.55 10.42 -12.26
CA ASP A 50 1.73 11.16 -11.82
C ASP A 50 1.87 11.15 -10.29
N ARG A 51 0.73 11.25 -9.58
CA ARG A 51 0.72 11.21 -8.12
C ARG A 51 1.21 9.86 -7.59
N VAL A 52 0.75 8.75 -8.17
CA VAL A 52 1.19 7.40 -7.80
C VAL A 52 2.69 7.22 -8.08
N GLU A 53 3.16 7.63 -9.24
CA GLU A 53 4.59 7.57 -9.60
C GLU A 53 5.45 8.42 -8.66
N ALA A 54 5.03 9.64 -8.36
CA ALA A 54 5.74 10.55 -7.48
C ALA A 54 5.80 10.03 -6.03
N LEU A 55 4.69 9.46 -5.55
CA LEU A 55 4.58 8.92 -4.20
C LEU A 55 5.52 7.72 -3.97
N LEU A 56 5.64 6.86 -4.98
CA LEU A 56 6.41 5.61 -4.88
C LEU A 56 7.82 5.70 -5.47
N GLY A 57 8.10 6.71 -6.27
CA GLY A 57 9.41 6.90 -6.92
C GLY A 57 9.71 5.88 -8.04
N ILE A 58 8.71 5.15 -8.54
CA ILE A 58 8.89 4.08 -9.53
C ILE A 58 8.63 4.63 -10.93
N LYS A 59 9.69 4.94 -11.65
CA LYS A 59 9.61 5.58 -12.97
C LYS A 59 8.94 4.69 -14.02
N GLY A 60 8.05 5.31 -14.83
CA GLY A 60 7.33 4.67 -15.92
C GLY A 60 5.96 4.11 -15.53
N VAL A 61 5.66 4.06 -14.24
CA VAL A 61 4.36 3.59 -13.73
C VAL A 61 3.24 4.52 -14.19
N ALA A 62 3.44 5.85 -14.17
CA ALA A 62 2.42 6.81 -14.60
C ALA A 62 2.01 6.62 -16.06
N ALA A 63 2.97 6.46 -16.96
CA ALA A 63 2.70 6.22 -18.38
C ALA A 63 1.91 4.91 -18.57
N ARG A 64 2.25 3.87 -17.81
CA ARG A 64 1.59 2.59 -17.88
C ARG A 64 0.18 2.60 -17.32
N ILE A 65 -0.06 3.31 -16.21
CA ILE A 65 -1.40 3.50 -15.65
C ILE A 65 -2.30 4.17 -16.70
N ARG A 66 -1.87 5.26 -17.33
CA ARG A 66 -2.66 5.97 -18.36
C ARG A 66 -3.02 5.09 -19.55
N ASP A 67 -2.06 4.28 -20.01
CA ASP A 67 -2.30 3.33 -21.09
C ASP A 67 -3.38 2.30 -20.73
N LEU A 68 -3.31 1.73 -19.52
CA LEU A 68 -4.29 0.76 -19.04
C LEU A 68 -5.66 1.40 -18.75
N GLU A 69 -5.73 2.57 -18.12
CA GLU A 69 -6.99 3.28 -17.82
C GLU A 69 -7.78 3.66 -19.09
N SER A 70 -7.11 3.74 -20.25
CA SER A 70 -7.80 3.93 -21.53
C SER A 70 -8.62 2.71 -21.96
N GLN A 71 -8.40 1.54 -21.36
CA GLN A 71 -8.92 0.25 -21.82
C GLN A 71 -9.75 -0.48 -20.76
N MET A 72 -9.54 -0.20 -19.49
CA MET A 72 -10.15 -0.96 -18.39
C MET A 72 -10.43 -0.09 -17.17
N SER A 73 -11.18 -0.64 -16.19
CA SER A 73 -11.49 0.05 -14.94
C SER A 73 -10.26 0.20 -14.05
N ARG A 74 -10.31 1.11 -13.08
CA ARG A 74 -9.22 1.36 -12.14
C ARG A 74 -8.86 0.11 -11.32
N GLU A 75 -9.85 -0.66 -10.94
CA GLU A 75 -9.68 -1.92 -10.21
C GLU A 75 -8.92 -2.97 -11.05
N GLU A 76 -9.27 -3.05 -12.33
CA GLU A 76 -8.56 -3.93 -13.27
C GLU A 76 -7.14 -3.43 -13.52
N VAL A 77 -6.93 -2.11 -13.64
CA VAL A 77 -5.59 -1.51 -13.76
C VAL A 77 -4.73 -1.85 -12.55
N ALA A 78 -5.28 -1.76 -11.34
CA ALA A 78 -4.55 -2.07 -10.11
C ALA A 78 -4.03 -3.52 -10.08
N LEU A 79 -4.79 -4.48 -10.59
CA LEU A 79 -4.34 -5.86 -10.74
C LEU A 79 -3.37 -6.02 -11.92
N ARG A 80 -3.70 -5.41 -13.06
CA ARG A 80 -2.92 -5.57 -14.30
C ARG A 80 -1.51 -4.98 -14.21
N ILE A 81 -1.35 -3.88 -13.47
CA ILE A 81 -0.02 -3.33 -13.21
C ILE A 81 0.83 -4.28 -12.36
N GLY A 82 0.20 -5.13 -11.55
CA GLY A 82 0.87 -6.22 -10.84
C GLY A 82 1.56 -7.21 -11.79
N ASP A 83 0.93 -7.55 -12.92
CA ASP A 83 1.54 -8.42 -13.94
C ASP A 83 2.77 -7.77 -14.58
N ASP A 84 2.75 -6.43 -14.75
CA ASP A 84 3.89 -5.70 -15.30
C ASP A 84 5.08 -5.70 -14.33
N PHE A 85 4.85 -5.64 -13.00
CA PHE A 85 5.87 -5.83 -11.98
C PHE A 85 6.40 -7.27 -11.99
N VAL A 86 5.55 -8.28 -12.09
CA VAL A 86 5.96 -9.69 -12.23
C VAL A 86 6.84 -9.89 -13.45
N ALA A 87 6.54 -9.21 -14.55
CA ALA A 87 7.35 -9.19 -15.77
C ALA A 87 8.62 -8.32 -15.65
N ARG A 88 8.88 -7.71 -14.49
CA ARG A 88 10.05 -6.85 -14.19
C ARG A 88 10.21 -5.65 -15.12
N LYS A 89 9.10 -5.07 -15.57
CA LYS A 89 9.13 -3.95 -16.52
C LYS A 89 9.68 -2.66 -15.92
N PHE A 90 9.68 -2.52 -14.61
CA PHE A 90 10.13 -1.33 -13.89
C PHE A 90 11.50 -1.51 -13.21
N GLY A 91 12.19 -2.66 -13.46
CA GLY A 91 13.56 -2.87 -13.02
C GLY A 91 13.72 -3.63 -11.69
N GLU A 92 12.67 -4.32 -11.22
CA GLU A 92 12.72 -5.15 -10.02
C GLU A 92 13.72 -6.29 -10.18
N THR A 93 14.50 -6.56 -9.13
CA THR A 93 15.52 -7.61 -9.11
C THR A 93 15.11 -8.82 -8.27
N THR A 94 14.30 -8.61 -7.22
CA THR A 94 13.87 -9.66 -6.30
C THR A 94 12.35 -9.80 -6.28
N ASN A 95 11.85 -10.97 -5.85
CA ASN A 95 10.41 -11.20 -5.69
C ASN A 95 9.81 -10.31 -4.59
N GLU A 96 10.57 -9.99 -3.54
CA GLU A 96 10.14 -9.09 -2.48
C GLU A 96 9.92 -7.68 -3.01
N GLN A 97 10.81 -7.16 -3.86
CA GLN A 97 10.62 -5.86 -4.53
C GLN A 97 9.39 -5.87 -5.45
N ILE A 98 9.19 -6.94 -6.22
CA ILE A 98 8.00 -7.09 -7.06
C ILE A 98 6.72 -7.01 -6.23
N LEU A 99 6.66 -7.76 -5.13
CA LEU A 99 5.51 -7.79 -4.24
C LEU A 99 5.28 -6.42 -3.59
N ASP A 100 6.33 -5.80 -3.04
CA ASP A 100 6.24 -4.49 -2.39
C ASP A 100 5.76 -3.41 -3.36
N HIS A 101 6.39 -3.30 -4.53
CA HIS A 101 6.04 -2.32 -5.55
C HIS A 101 4.63 -2.55 -6.11
N ALA A 102 4.25 -3.78 -6.41
CA ALA A 102 2.92 -4.11 -6.93
C ALA A 102 1.81 -3.78 -5.92
N ILE A 103 1.98 -4.19 -4.65
CA ILE A 103 1.00 -3.94 -3.59
C ILE A 103 0.86 -2.44 -3.34
N ARG A 104 1.96 -1.72 -3.17
CA ARG A 104 1.93 -0.27 -2.90
C ARG A 104 1.36 0.51 -4.08
N THR A 105 1.71 0.15 -5.32
CA THR A 105 1.17 0.81 -6.51
C THR A 105 -0.33 0.60 -6.65
N ALA A 106 -0.79 -0.64 -6.50
CA ALA A 106 -2.22 -0.94 -6.53
C ALA A 106 -2.98 -0.22 -5.41
N MET A 107 -2.43 -0.19 -4.20
CA MET A 107 -3.03 0.53 -3.08
C MET A 107 -3.08 2.03 -3.31
N ALA A 108 -2.01 2.64 -3.83
CA ALA A 108 -1.98 4.07 -4.15
C ALA A 108 -3.03 4.42 -5.21
N LEU A 109 -3.21 3.56 -6.21
CA LEU A 109 -4.21 3.74 -7.27
C LEU A 109 -5.64 3.59 -6.73
N LEU A 110 -5.92 2.54 -5.94
CA LEU A 110 -7.25 2.24 -5.41
C LEU A 110 -7.70 3.23 -4.33
N THR A 111 -6.77 3.81 -3.58
CA THR A 111 -7.05 4.81 -2.54
C THR A 111 -6.87 6.25 -3.05
N GLU A 112 -6.69 6.43 -4.37
CA GLU A 112 -6.45 7.72 -5.02
C GLU A 112 -5.24 8.50 -4.46
N GLY A 113 -4.30 7.81 -3.84
CA GLY A 113 -3.13 8.41 -3.20
C GLY A 113 -3.47 9.41 -2.10
N VAL A 114 -4.72 9.45 -1.63
CA VAL A 114 -5.17 10.38 -0.57
C VAL A 114 -4.84 9.83 0.81
N VAL A 115 -4.75 8.52 0.93
CA VAL A 115 -4.54 7.83 2.21
C VAL A 115 -3.07 7.44 2.36
N ALA A 116 -2.51 7.61 3.55
CA ALA A 116 -1.16 7.18 3.89
C ALA A 116 -0.95 5.64 3.86
N ALA A 117 -2.03 4.88 3.60
CA ALA A 117 -2.00 3.42 3.60
C ALA A 117 -0.93 2.78 2.68
N PRO A 118 -0.72 3.24 1.43
CA PRO A 118 0.27 2.61 0.55
C PRO A 118 1.73 2.84 0.97
N THR A 119 2.01 3.91 1.69
CA THR A 119 3.38 4.28 2.09
C THR A 119 3.64 4.05 3.56
N GLU A 120 2.83 4.66 4.42
CA GLU A 120 3.03 4.64 5.88
C GLU A 120 2.26 3.51 6.57
N GLY A 121 1.18 3.02 5.95
CA GLY A 121 0.36 1.95 6.51
C GLY A 121 0.93 0.55 6.30
N ILE A 122 1.81 0.37 5.32
CA ILE A 122 2.55 -0.86 5.06
C ILE A 122 4.02 -0.63 5.43
N ALA A 123 4.45 -1.16 6.58
CA ALA A 123 5.82 -1.00 7.05
C ALA A 123 6.80 -1.78 6.18
N LYS A 124 6.45 -3.03 5.84
CA LYS A 124 7.30 -3.94 5.08
C LYS A 124 6.47 -4.97 4.33
N VAL A 125 6.96 -5.39 3.17
CA VAL A 125 6.53 -6.58 2.46
C VAL A 125 7.72 -7.53 2.38
N GLY A 126 7.52 -8.81 2.67
CA GLY A 126 8.61 -9.79 2.68
C GLY A 126 8.12 -11.21 2.46
N LEU A 127 9.04 -12.16 2.51
CA LEU A 127 8.76 -13.58 2.36
C LEU A 127 9.07 -14.31 3.67
N GLY A 128 8.11 -15.10 4.13
CA GLY A 128 8.28 -16.06 5.22
C GLY A 128 8.44 -17.49 4.70
N LYS A 129 8.63 -18.45 5.60
CA LYS A 129 8.69 -19.88 5.29
C LYS A 129 7.66 -20.64 6.10
N ASN A 130 6.85 -21.44 5.44
CA ASN A 130 5.99 -22.45 6.07
C ASN A 130 6.85 -23.58 6.67
N ASP A 131 6.25 -24.41 7.51
CA ASP A 131 6.94 -25.54 8.14
C ASP A 131 7.47 -26.57 7.12
N ASP A 132 6.86 -26.65 5.94
CA ASP A 132 7.34 -27.49 4.82
C ASP A 132 8.49 -26.85 4.02
N GLY A 133 8.97 -25.67 4.43
CA GLY A 133 10.03 -24.90 3.78
C GLY A 133 9.58 -24.07 2.59
N SER A 134 8.32 -24.15 2.16
CA SER A 134 7.79 -23.33 1.09
C SER A 134 7.68 -21.86 1.49
N GLN A 135 7.93 -20.95 0.54
CA GLN A 135 7.83 -19.51 0.81
C GLN A 135 6.39 -19.03 0.72
N TYR A 136 6.02 -18.07 1.57
CA TYR A 136 4.77 -17.35 1.53
C TYR A 136 4.96 -15.84 1.65
N LEU A 137 3.95 -15.07 1.22
CA LEU A 137 3.95 -13.61 1.35
C LEU A 137 3.58 -13.20 2.77
N LYS A 138 4.35 -12.25 3.32
CA LYS A 138 4.11 -11.60 4.61
C LYS A 138 4.01 -10.09 4.43
N ILE A 139 2.94 -9.47 4.95
CA ILE A 139 2.72 -8.02 4.93
C ILE A 139 2.73 -7.52 6.37
N TYR A 140 3.63 -6.60 6.67
CA TYR A 140 3.73 -5.94 7.96
C TYR A 140 3.01 -4.59 7.93
N TYR A 141 2.07 -4.40 8.84
CA TYR A 141 1.29 -3.18 8.91
C TYR A 141 1.75 -2.25 10.03
N ALA A 142 1.93 -0.97 9.70
CA ALA A 142 2.17 0.09 10.65
C ALA A 142 0.86 0.71 11.19
N GLY A 143 0.98 1.48 12.28
CA GLY A 143 -0.16 2.11 12.93
C GLY A 143 -1.12 2.91 12.03
N PRO A 144 -0.63 3.71 11.06
CA PRO A 144 -1.49 4.53 10.18
C PRO A 144 -2.53 3.75 9.37
N ILE A 145 -2.31 2.47 9.07
CA ILE A 145 -3.31 1.68 8.33
C ILE A 145 -4.62 1.50 9.09
N ARG A 146 -4.60 1.60 10.40
CA ARG A 146 -5.80 1.49 11.23
C ARG A 146 -6.79 2.62 10.97
N SER A 147 -6.28 3.81 10.65
CA SER A 147 -7.11 4.97 10.31
C SER A 147 -7.70 4.89 8.90
N ALA A 148 -7.08 4.11 8.02
CA ALA A 148 -7.56 3.87 6.67
C ALA A 148 -8.75 2.89 6.58
N GLY A 149 -9.07 2.23 7.70
CA GLY A 149 -10.13 1.23 7.80
C GLY A 149 -9.76 -0.14 7.21
N GLY A 150 -10.58 -1.15 7.48
CA GLY A 150 -10.31 -2.54 7.05
C GLY A 150 -10.28 -2.76 5.54
N THR A 151 -10.90 -1.87 4.75
CA THR A 151 -10.91 -1.98 3.28
C THR A 151 -9.52 -1.92 2.68
N ALA A 152 -8.66 -1.01 3.15
CA ALA A 152 -7.30 -0.89 2.66
C ALA A 152 -6.47 -2.17 2.95
N GLN A 153 -6.63 -2.74 4.14
CA GLN A 153 -5.98 -4.00 4.51
C GLN A 153 -6.47 -5.15 3.62
N ALA A 154 -7.80 -5.30 3.45
CA ALA A 154 -8.38 -6.34 2.61
C ALA A 154 -7.91 -6.23 1.15
N LEU A 155 -7.85 -5.02 0.58
CA LEU A 155 -7.36 -4.79 -0.77
C LEU A 155 -5.87 -5.15 -0.90
N SER A 156 -5.03 -4.82 0.07
CA SER A 156 -3.60 -5.17 0.02
C SER A 156 -3.39 -6.69 0.08
N VAL A 157 -4.19 -7.42 0.87
CA VAL A 157 -4.20 -8.90 0.89
C VAL A 157 -4.65 -9.47 -0.45
N LEU A 158 -5.71 -8.93 -1.05
CA LEU A 158 -6.21 -9.36 -2.36
C LEU A 158 -5.15 -9.20 -3.46
N VAL A 159 -4.55 -8.01 -3.54
CA VAL A 159 -3.48 -7.73 -4.51
C VAL A 159 -2.26 -8.60 -4.25
N GLY A 160 -1.87 -8.75 -2.98
CA GLY A 160 -0.75 -9.60 -2.57
C GLY A 160 -0.98 -11.07 -2.96
N ASP A 161 -2.19 -11.61 -2.74
CA ASP A 161 -2.54 -12.97 -3.15
C ASP A 161 -2.51 -13.14 -4.68
N TYR A 162 -3.00 -12.14 -5.41
CA TYR A 162 -2.94 -12.15 -6.88
C TYR A 162 -1.50 -12.22 -7.37
N VAL A 163 -0.62 -11.31 -6.90
CA VAL A 163 0.77 -11.21 -7.37
C VAL A 163 1.61 -12.41 -6.93
N ARG A 164 1.46 -12.90 -5.68
CA ARG A 164 2.21 -14.10 -5.23
C ARG A 164 1.91 -15.33 -6.07
N ARG A 165 0.66 -15.50 -6.53
CA ARG A 165 0.27 -16.60 -7.43
C ARG A 165 1.00 -16.52 -8.77
N GLN A 166 1.13 -15.32 -9.33
CA GLN A 166 1.88 -15.11 -10.58
C GLN A 166 3.38 -15.43 -10.41
N LEU A 167 3.93 -15.20 -9.22
CA LEU A 167 5.31 -15.53 -8.87
C LEU A 167 5.51 -17.00 -8.43
N ASN A 168 4.44 -17.82 -8.42
CA ASN A 168 4.47 -19.20 -7.90
C ASN A 168 4.93 -19.29 -6.43
N ILE A 169 4.63 -18.29 -5.62
CA ILE A 169 4.85 -18.29 -4.18
C ILE A 169 3.66 -18.96 -3.50
N ASN A 170 3.91 -19.90 -2.58
CA ASN A 170 2.86 -20.65 -1.90
C ASN A 170 2.03 -19.76 -0.97
N ARG A 171 0.84 -20.25 -0.62
CA ARG A 171 0.02 -19.60 0.39
C ARG A 171 0.66 -19.71 1.77
N TYR A 172 0.33 -18.80 2.65
CA TYR A 172 0.57 -18.92 4.07
C TYR A 172 -0.27 -20.07 4.65
N ASN A 173 0.35 -20.92 5.46
CA ASN A 173 -0.28 -21.99 6.21
C ASN A 173 -0.03 -21.74 7.70
N PRO A 174 -1.01 -21.15 8.42
CA PRO A 174 -0.83 -20.83 9.83
C PRO A 174 -0.70 -22.09 10.67
N ARG A 175 0.16 -22.05 11.69
CA ARG A 175 0.25 -23.09 12.72
C ARG A 175 -0.94 -22.98 13.67
N GLN A 176 -1.25 -24.05 14.37
CA GLN A 176 -2.37 -24.08 15.32
C GLN A 176 -2.22 -23.02 16.42
N GLU A 177 -1.00 -22.81 16.92
CA GLU A 177 -0.71 -21.82 17.94
C GLU A 177 -0.99 -20.38 17.45
N GLU A 178 -0.70 -20.10 16.18
CA GLU A 178 -1.00 -18.80 15.56
C GLU A 178 -2.50 -18.56 15.46
N VAL A 179 -3.27 -19.58 15.10
CA VAL A 179 -4.74 -19.51 15.03
C VAL A 179 -5.32 -19.21 16.42
N GLU A 180 -4.87 -19.94 17.46
CA GLU A 180 -5.34 -19.71 18.83
C GLU A 180 -4.97 -18.32 19.35
N ARG A 181 -3.75 -17.85 19.04
CA ARG A 181 -3.30 -16.50 19.40
C ARG A 181 -4.20 -15.42 18.81
N TYR A 182 -4.61 -15.52 17.55
CA TYR A 182 -5.55 -14.57 16.93
C TYR A 182 -6.88 -14.50 17.69
N ILE A 183 -7.40 -15.62 18.17
CA ILE A 183 -8.64 -15.65 18.93
C ILE A 183 -8.48 -14.86 20.24
N GLU A 184 -7.38 -15.07 20.95
CA GLU A 184 -7.09 -14.37 22.21
C GLU A 184 -6.86 -12.87 21.97
N GLU A 185 -6.04 -12.51 21.00
CA GLU A 185 -5.70 -11.12 20.69
C GLU A 185 -6.91 -10.29 20.24
N ILE A 186 -7.80 -10.84 19.41
CA ILE A 186 -9.01 -10.14 18.98
C ILE A 186 -9.95 -9.89 20.15
N ARG A 187 -10.07 -10.81 21.09
CA ARG A 187 -10.85 -10.62 22.31
C ARG A 187 -10.25 -9.53 23.21
N GLN A 188 -8.93 -9.54 23.39
CA GLN A 188 -8.24 -8.49 24.15
C GLN A 188 -8.39 -7.13 23.48
N TYR A 189 -8.23 -7.08 22.15
CA TYR A 189 -8.42 -5.86 21.40
C TYR A 189 -9.85 -5.32 21.51
N ASN A 190 -10.86 -6.19 21.49
CA ASN A 190 -12.25 -5.78 21.71
C ASN A 190 -12.45 -5.17 23.10
N THR A 191 -11.81 -5.71 24.14
CA THR A 191 -11.90 -5.19 25.50
C THR A 191 -11.34 -3.76 25.62
N ILE A 192 -10.30 -3.45 24.86
CA ILE A 192 -9.64 -2.13 24.89
C ILE A 192 -10.34 -1.13 23.96
N MET A 193 -10.74 -1.56 22.74
CA MET A 193 -11.16 -0.66 21.68
C MET A 193 -12.67 -0.65 21.42
N ASN A 194 -13.45 -1.53 22.05
CA ASN A 194 -14.89 -1.70 21.85
C ASN A 194 -15.24 -1.82 20.35
N LEU A 195 -14.90 -2.94 19.75
CA LEU A 195 -15.19 -3.22 18.35
C LEU A 195 -16.71 -3.13 18.08
N GLN A 196 -17.11 -2.60 16.94
CA GLN A 196 -18.50 -2.58 16.50
C GLN A 196 -19.06 -3.99 16.28
N TYR A 197 -18.21 -4.92 15.90
CA TYR A 197 -18.51 -6.32 15.71
C TYR A 197 -17.35 -7.17 16.23
N LEU A 198 -17.66 -8.08 17.13
CA LEU A 198 -16.71 -9.08 17.60
C LEU A 198 -17.02 -10.41 16.90
N PRO A 199 -16.13 -10.89 16.01
CA PRO A 199 -16.30 -12.19 15.37
C PRO A 199 -16.32 -13.32 16.39
N SER A 200 -17.08 -14.37 16.12
CA SER A 200 -17.02 -15.61 16.91
C SER A 200 -15.67 -16.32 16.70
N GLU A 201 -15.31 -17.20 17.64
CA GLU A 201 -14.09 -18.01 17.49
C GLU A 201 -14.07 -18.82 16.20
N GLN A 202 -15.22 -19.34 15.78
CA GLN A 202 -15.35 -20.12 14.54
C GLN A 202 -15.06 -19.25 13.30
N GLU A 203 -15.57 -18.02 13.30
CA GLU A 203 -15.28 -17.05 12.22
C GLU A 203 -13.81 -16.67 12.18
N ILE A 204 -13.22 -16.41 13.36
CA ILE A 204 -11.77 -16.09 13.44
C ILE A 204 -10.93 -17.24 12.90
N ARG A 205 -11.20 -18.48 13.34
CA ARG A 205 -10.50 -19.67 12.84
C ARG A 205 -10.64 -19.78 11.32
N LEU A 206 -11.86 -19.69 10.81
CA LEU A 206 -12.13 -19.80 9.39
C LEU A 206 -11.35 -18.75 8.58
N ILE A 207 -11.29 -17.51 9.06
CA ILE A 207 -10.57 -16.42 8.40
C ILE A 207 -9.07 -16.70 8.42
N VAL A 208 -8.50 -16.98 9.59
CA VAL A 208 -7.05 -17.16 9.76
C VAL A 208 -6.55 -18.38 8.98
N GLU A 209 -7.23 -19.52 9.08
CA GLU A 209 -6.86 -20.75 8.37
C GLU A 209 -6.96 -20.62 6.84
N ASN A 210 -7.79 -19.70 6.35
CA ASN A 210 -7.97 -19.52 4.90
C ASN A 210 -7.30 -18.28 4.33
N CYS A 211 -6.75 -17.38 5.15
CA CYS A 211 -6.02 -16.23 4.66
C CYS A 211 -4.75 -16.69 3.93
N PRO A 212 -4.60 -16.36 2.62
CA PRO A 212 -3.46 -16.87 1.84
C PRO A 212 -2.17 -16.08 2.05
N VAL A 213 -2.25 -14.94 2.75
CA VAL A 213 -1.16 -14.01 3.02
C VAL A 213 -1.03 -13.87 4.54
N CYS A 214 0.18 -13.95 5.06
CA CYS A 214 0.44 -13.65 6.46
C CYS A 214 0.36 -12.13 6.67
N ILE A 215 -0.44 -11.71 7.64
CA ILE A 215 -0.54 -10.31 8.08
C ILE A 215 0.07 -10.20 9.48
N ASP A 216 0.90 -9.18 9.67
CA ASP A 216 1.63 -8.98 10.92
C ASP A 216 1.68 -7.49 11.28
N GLY A 217 2.03 -7.19 12.52
CA GLY A 217 2.35 -5.85 12.97
C GLY A 217 3.77 -5.45 12.59
N GLU A 218 4.07 -4.16 12.72
CA GLU A 218 5.44 -3.66 12.56
C GLU A 218 6.34 -4.31 13.63
N ALA A 219 7.43 -4.94 13.17
CA ALA A 219 8.41 -5.51 14.07
C ALA A 219 9.11 -4.39 14.85
N THR A 220 9.04 -4.44 16.17
CA THR A 220 9.72 -3.48 17.06
C THR A 220 11.14 -3.90 17.40
N GLU A 221 11.51 -5.15 17.10
CA GLU A 221 12.83 -5.73 17.34
C GLU A 221 13.42 -6.30 16.05
N GLN A 222 14.75 -6.34 15.96
CA GLN A 222 15.45 -6.83 14.77
C GLN A 222 15.39 -8.36 14.61
N GLU A 223 15.09 -9.09 15.69
CA GLU A 223 14.95 -10.54 15.70
C GLU A 223 13.47 -10.90 15.91
N GLU A 224 12.96 -11.84 15.11
CA GLU A 224 11.65 -12.44 15.36
C GLU A 224 11.70 -13.17 16.69
N VAL A 225 10.88 -12.73 17.65
CA VAL A 225 10.68 -13.52 18.86
C VAL A 225 9.91 -14.77 18.44
N SER A 226 10.60 -15.88 18.35
CA SER A 226 9.98 -17.19 18.19
C SER A 226 9.13 -17.47 19.43
N GLY A 227 7.80 -17.32 19.30
CA GLY A 227 6.86 -17.71 20.31
C GLY A 227 6.61 -19.21 20.32
#